data_2af3d28cadfdeb47a18ddf7a887991bb
#
_entry.id   2af3d28cadfdeb47a18ddf7a887991bb
#
_cell.length_a   1.000
_cell.length_b   1.000
_cell.length_c   1.000
_cell.angle_alpha   90.00
_cell.angle_beta   90.00
_cell.angle_gamma   90.00
#
_symmetry.space_group_name_H-M   'P 1'
#
loop_
_entity.id
_entity.type
_entity.pdbx_description
1 polymer ?
#
loop_
_entity_poly.entity_id
_entity_poly.type
_entity_poly.pdbx_seq_one_letter_code
_entity_poly.pdbx_strand_id
1 'polypeptide(L)'
;NYLLKLFELDPSGETKRMSLGVKRKLAVVAAFMNDPDVLILDEPTSGLDPVMQDVFVDFVKKEKSRGKTILLSSHIFSEVDATCDRIAIIKDGRLVSVFEADELRHSAQKVYEVYFSDLQNYDAFRFRYKNSKLLRVIAEDRISASVLLSTEDRYINEVIRILSGF
;
A
#
# COMPACT_ATOMS: atom_id res chain seq x y z
N ASN A 1 -15.05 14.32 -22.04
CA ASN A 1 -14.59 15.57 -21.41
C ASN A 1 -14.20 15.48 -19.93
N TYR A 2 -14.76 14.52 -19.17
CA TYR A 2 -14.42 14.32 -17.76
C TYR A 2 -12.98 13.82 -17.59
N LEU A 3 -12.60 12.75 -18.29
CA LEU A 3 -11.26 12.16 -18.20
C LEU A 3 -10.15 13.12 -18.62
N LEU A 4 -10.37 13.90 -19.69
CA LEU A 4 -9.41 14.91 -20.13
C LEU A 4 -9.13 15.96 -19.04
N LYS A 5 -10.18 16.40 -18.34
CA LYS A 5 -10.03 17.33 -17.21
C LYS A 5 -9.35 16.69 -16.02
N LEU A 6 -9.72 15.45 -15.67
CA LEU A 6 -9.17 14.72 -14.54
C LEU A 6 -7.66 14.52 -14.67
N PHE A 7 -7.21 14.15 -15.88
CA PHE A 7 -5.79 13.92 -16.16
C PHE A 7 -5.07 15.15 -16.74
N GLU A 8 -5.70 16.32 -16.70
CA GLU A 8 -5.12 17.58 -17.18
C GLU A 8 -4.55 17.46 -18.60
N LEU A 9 -5.33 16.87 -19.51
CA LEU A 9 -4.94 16.66 -20.89
C LEU A 9 -5.55 17.70 -21.81
N ASP A 10 -4.69 18.37 -22.59
CA ASP A 10 -5.13 19.16 -23.74
C ASP A 10 -5.21 18.26 -24.98
N PRO A 11 -6.42 18.05 -25.53
CA PRO A 11 -6.62 17.19 -26.70
C PRO A 11 -6.16 17.83 -28.02
N SER A 12 -5.80 19.12 -28.03
CA SER A 12 -5.43 19.86 -29.24
C SER A 12 -3.99 19.62 -29.71
N GLY A 13 -3.15 18.96 -28.87
CA GLY A 13 -1.74 18.73 -29.14
C GLY A 13 -1.47 17.56 -30.10
N GLU A 14 -0.47 17.71 -30.96
CA GLU A 14 0.02 16.61 -31.79
C GLU A 14 0.71 15.55 -30.93
N THR A 15 0.27 14.29 -30.97
CA THR A 15 0.82 13.16 -30.18
C THR A 15 2.33 12.97 -30.36
N LYS A 16 2.86 13.29 -31.53
CA LYS A 16 4.32 13.19 -31.81
C LYS A 16 5.16 14.12 -30.93
N ARG A 17 4.61 15.29 -30.56
CA ARG A 17 5.30 16.33 -29.78
C ARG A 17 5.06 16.22 -28.26
N MET A 18 4.18 15.31 -27.84
CA MET A 18 3.87 15.11 -26.42
C MET A 18 5.03 14.52 -25.65
N SER A 19 5.26 14.99 -24.42
CA SER A 19 6.18 14.36 -23.48
C SER A 19 5.74 12.94 -23.11
N LEU A 20 6.64 12.15 -22.52
CA LEU A 20 6.31 10.78 -22.10
C LEU A 20 5.13 10.77 -21.11
N GLY A 21 5.12 11.65 -20.12
CA GLY A 21 4.04 11.75 -19.13
C GLY A 21 2.70 12.09 -19.78
N VAL A 22 2.67 13.04 -20.72
CA VAL A 22 1.44 13.38 -21.46
C VAL A 22 0.95 12.20 -22.30
N LYS A 23 1.84 11.46 -22.95
CA LYS A 23 1.48 10.23 -23.68
C LYS A 23 0.91 9.16 -22.79
N ARG A 24 1.43 9.00 -21.56
CA ARG A 24 0.91 8.07 -20.57
C ARG A 24 -0.49 8.47 -20.09
N LYS A 25 -0.69 9.74 -19.73
CA LYS A 25 -2.02 10.27 -19.43
C LYS A 25 -3.02 10.02 -20.57
N LEU A 26 -2.61 10.24 -21.81
CA LEU A 26 -3.44 9.98 -22.99
C LEU A 26 -3.78 8.49 -23.14
N ALA A 27 -2.83 7.58 -22.90
CA ALA A 27 -3.07 6.15 -22.95
C ALA A 27 -4.07 5.70 -21.89
N VAL A 28 -3.98 6.23 -20.65
CA VAL A 28 -4.95 5.98 -19.59
C VAL A 28 -6.34 6.47 -20.00
N VAL A 29 -6.45 7.71 -20.48
CA VAL A 29 -7.73 8.27 -20.95
C VAL A 29 -8.33 7.43 -22.08
N ALA A 30 -7.51 7.00 -23.06
CA ALA A 30 -7.96 6.16 -24.16
C ALA A 30 -8.47 4.79 -23.71
N ALA A 31 -7.83 4.18 -22.70
CA ALA A 31 -8.27 2.90 -22.15
C ALA A 31 -9.65 2.98 -21.49
N PHE A 32 -9.95 4.10 -20.81
CA PHE A 32 -11.20 4.26 -20.08
C PHE A 32 -12.32 5.00 -20.85
N MET A 33 -12.01 5.63 -22.00
CA MET A 33 -12.97 6.52 -22.69
C MET A 33 -14.24 5.84 -23.18
N ASN A 34 -14.16 4.54 -23.47
CA ASN A 34 -15.31 3.73 -23.92
C ASN A 34 -16.02 2.99 -22.76
N ASP A 35 -15.69 3.33 -21.53
CA ASP A 35 -16.27 2.76 -20.31
C ASP A 35 -16.29 1.21 -20.26
N PRO A 36 -15.17 0.51 -20.61
CA PRO A 36 -15.15 -0.95 -20.66
C PRO A 36 -15.34 -1.58 -19.27
N ASP A 37 -15.91 -2.78 -19.23
CA ASP A 37 -16.09 -3.56 -18.00
C ASP A 37 -14.77 -4.19 -17.52
N VAL A 38 -13.86 -4.49 -18.46
CA VAL A 38 -12.56 -5.13 -18.20
C VAL A 38 -11.43 -4.30 -18.76
N LEU A 39 -10.43 -4.03 -17.93
CA LEU A 39 -9.23 -3.27 -18.32
C LEU A 39 -7.96 -4.09 -18.01
N ILE A 40 -6.97 -3.99 -18.90
CA ILE A 40 -5.62 -4.50 -18.70
C ILE A 40 -4.66 -3.34 -18.86
N LEU A 41 -3.93 -3.01 -17.79
CA LEU A 41 -3.07 -1.85 -17.71
C LEU A 41 -1.66 -2.29 -17.32
N ASP A 42 -0.69 -1.99 -18.18
CA ASP A 42 0.71 -2.30 -17.94
C ASP A 42 1.47 -1.04 -17.53
N GLU A 43 1.94 -1.01 -16.25
CA GLU A 43 2.66 0.10 -15.64
C GLU A 43 1.99 1.47 -15.92
N PRO A 44 0.69 1.65 -15.64
CA PRO A 44 -0.09 2.80 -16.11
C PRO A 44 0.39 4.15 -15.56
N THR A 45 1.03 4.16 -14.39
CA THR A 45 1.53 5.36 -13.71
C THR A 45 3.00 5.65 -13.98
N SER A 46 3.71 4.74 -14.66
CA SER A 46 5.11 4.92 -15.00
C SER A 46 5.31 6.20 -15.82
N GLY A 47 6.16 7.11 -15.30
CA GLY A 47 6.43 8.41 -15.93
C GLY A 47 5.39 9.49 -15.67
N LEU A 48 4.40 9.25 -14.82
CA LEU A 48 3.55 10.28 -14.23
C LEU A 48 4.26 10.93 -13.03
N ASP A 49 3.97 12.21 -12.79
CA ASP A 49 4.36 12.87 -11.56
C ASP A 49 3.54 12.33 -10.35
N PRO A 50 4.03 12.49 -9.10
CA PRO A 50 3.36 11.93 -7.91
C PRO A 50 1.90 12.37 -7.75
N VAL A 51 1.57 13.63 -8.10
CA VAL A 51 0.18 14.12 -8.00
C VAL A 51 -0.74 13.36 -8.97
N MET A 52 -0.26 13.12 -10.19
CA MET A 52 -1.02 12.35 -11.18
C MET A 52 -1.10 10.86 -10.85
N GLN A 53 -0.12 10.30 -10.15
CA GLN A 53 -0.18 8.94 -9.62
C GLN A 53 -1.31 8.82 -8.59
N ASP A 54 -1.43 9.77 -7.67
CA ASP A 54 -2.52 9.81 -6.69
C ASP A 54 -3.90 9.95 -7.37
N VAL A 55 -4.00 10.84 -8.37
CA VAL A 55 -5.23 11.01 -9.18
C VAL A 55 -5.61 9.70 -9.86
N PHE A 56 -4.64 8.96 -10.42
CA PHE A 56 -4.86 7.66 -11.04
C PHE A 56 -5.36 6.62 -10.02
N VAL A 57 -4.72 6.53 -8.86
CA VAL A 57 -5.10 5.62 -7.77
C VAL A 57 -6.55 5.86 -7.34
N ASP A 58 -6.93 7.11 -7.09
CA ASP A 58 -8.30 7.45 -6.69
C ASP A 58 -9.31 7.18 -7.81
N PHE A 59 -8.92 7.41 -9.06
CA PHE A 59 -9.75 7.09 -10.21
C PHE A 59 -9.98 5.58 -10.35
N VAL A 60 -8.94 4.75 -10.21
CA VAL A 60 -9.04 3.28 -10.25
C VAL A 60 -9.95 2.78 -9.14
N LYS A 61 -9.82 3.29 -7.91
CA LYS A 61 -10.72 2.95 -6.79
C LYS A 61 -12.18 3.24 -7.13
N LYS A 62 -12.44 4.38 -7.73
CA LYS A 62 -13.79 4.77 -8.19
C LYS A 62 -14.32 3.84 -9.27
N GLU A 63 -13.54 3.51 -10.28
CA GLU A 63 -13.93 2.61 -11.35
C GLU A 63 -14.17 1.18 -10.84
N LYS A 64 -13.32 0.70 -9.90
CA LYS A 64 -13.53 -0.55 -9.19
C LYS A 64 -14.85 -0.56 -8.42
N SER A 65 -15.19 0.51 -7.70
CA SER A 65 -16.48 0.61 -6.98
C SER A 65 -17.71 0.62 -7.91
N ARG A 66 -17.53 0.90 -9.21
CA ARG A 66 -18.55 0.75 -10.26
C ARG A 66 -18.69 -0.70 -10.75
N GLY A 67 -17.89 -1.64 -10.24
CA GLY A 67 -17.94 -3.06 -10.59
C GLY A 67 -17.01 -3.46 -11.74
N LYS A 68 -16.07 -2.61 -12.17
CA LYS A 68 -15.12 -2.95 -13.24
C LYS A 68 -14.07 -3.96 -12.76
N THR A 69 -13.65 -4.82 -13.67
CA THR A 69 -12.52 -5.73 -13.48
C THR A 69 -11.25 -5.09 -14.05
N ILE A 70 -10.25 -4.86 -13.21
CA ILE A 70 -9.02 -4.18 -13.60
C ILE A 70 -7.83 -5.07 -13.27
N LEU A 71 -7.08 -5.49 -14.28
CA LEU A 71 -5.77 -6.12 -14.14
C LEU A 71 -4.70 -5.07 -14.41
N LEU A 72 -3.88 -4.76 -13.42
CA LEU A 72 -2.77 -3.81 -13.59
C LEU A 72 -1.44 -4.44 -13.17
N SER A 73 -0.37 -4.09 -13.86
CA SER A 73 0.99 -4.30 -13.39
C SER A 73 1.53 -3.03 -12.76
N SER A 74 2.27 -3.14 -11.67
CA SER A 74 3.02 -2.04 -11.08
C SER A 74 4.20 -2.55 -10.26
N HIS A 75 5.27 -1.76 -10.19
CA HIS A 75 6.37 -1.96 -9.25
C HIS A 75 6.28 -1.03 -8.03
N ILE A 76 5.25 -0.20 -7.96
CA ILE A 76 4.98 0.74 -6.85
C ILE A 76 4.05 0.05 -5.85
N PHE A 77 4.62 -0.40 -4.73
CA PHE A 77 3.88 -1.15 -3.71
C PHE A 77 2.67 -0.38 -3.15
N SER A 78 2.81 0.91 -2.88
CA SER A 78 1.71 1.75 -2.36
C SER A 78 0.51 1.85 -3.31
N GLU A 79 0.76 1.85 -4.61
CA GLU A 79 -0.28 1.84 -5.64
C GLU A 79 -1.06 0.52 -5.64
N VAL A 80 -0.33 -0.61 -5.62
CA VAL A 80 -0.90 -1.95 -5.57
C VAL A 80 -1.71 -2.15 -4.29
N ASP A 81 -1.15 -1.77 -3.14
CA ASP A 81 -1.83 -1.85 -1.85
C ASP A 81 -3.10 -1.01 -1.80
N ALA A 82 -3.09 0.17 -2.40
CA ALA A 82 -4.24 1.07 -2.39
C ALA A 82 -5.39 0.64 -3.31
N THR A 83 -5.11 -0.09 -4.41
CA THR A 83 -6.08 -0.34 -5.48
C THR A 83 -6.52 -1.80 -5.61
N CYS A 84 -5.65 -2.77 -5.32
CA CYS A 84 -5.89 -4.18 -5.62
C CYS A 84 -6.67 -4.90 -4.51
N ASP A 85 -7.53 -5.86 -4.91
CA ASP A 85 -8.12 -6.86 -4.01
C ASP A 85 -7.24 -8.10 -3.92
N ARG A 86 -6.61 -8.47 -5.05
CA ARG A 86 -5.72 -9.62 -5.17
C ARG A 86 -4.40 -9.21 -5.80
N ILE A 87 -3.32 -9.76 -5.29
CA ILE A 87 -1.96 -9.45 -5.72
C ILE A 87 -1.29 -10.75 -6.19
N ALA A 88 -0.71 -10.70 -7.39
CA ALA A 88 0.09 -11.78 -7.94
C ALA A 88 1.55 -11.32 -8.07
N ILE A 89 2.48 -12.08 -7.52
CA ILE A 89 3.92 -11.82 -7.64
C ILE A 89 4.49 -12.67 -8.77
N ILE A 90 5.10 -11.99 -9.75
CA ILE A 90 5.79 -12.62 -10.87
C ILE A 90 7.29 -12.35 -10.73
N LYS A 91 8.10 -13.42 -10.84
CA LYS A 91 9.55 -13.34 -10.86
C LYS A 91 10.11 -14.32 -11.89
N ASP A 92 11.06 -13.88 -12.70
CA ASP A 92 11.71 -14.69 -13.74
C ASP A 92 10.70 -15.40 -14.68
N GLY A 93 9.62 -14.70 -15.05
CA GLY A 93 8.55 -15.23 -15.91
C GLY A 93 7.67 -16.29 -15.27
N ARG A 94 7.75 -16.47 -13.94
CA ARG A 94 6.95 -17.44 -13.18
C ARG A 94 6.09 -16.76 -12.14
N LEU A 95 4.87 -17.26 -11.97
CA LEU A 95 4.00 -16.88 -10.87
C LEU A 95 4.56 -17.47 -9.58
N VAL A 96 4.97 -16.60 -8.65
CA VAL A 96 5.58 -17.00 -7.36
C VAL A 96 4.51 -17.17 -6.28
N SER A 97 3.56 -16.25 -6.23
CA SER A 97 2.50 -16.24 -5.22
C SER A 97 1.29 -15.46 -5.69
N VAL A 98 0.11 -15.82 -5.17
CA VAL A 98 -1.13 -15.04 -5.29
C VAL A 98 -1.77 -15.00 -3.90
N PHE A 99 -2.18 -13.81 -3.47
CA PHE A 99 -2.82 -13.60 -2.16
C PHE A 99 -3.83 -12.45 -2.23
N GLU A 100 -4.74 -12.43 -1.27
CA GLU A 100 -5.66 -11.32 -1.08
C GLU A 100 -4.91 -10.12 -0.50
N ALA A 101 -5.17 -8.92 -1.00
CA ALA A 101 -4.46 -7.70 -0.54
C ALA A 101 -4.69 -7.45 0.96
N ASP A 102 -5.87 -7.80 1.48
CA ASP A 102 -6.19 -7.68 2.89
C ASP A 102 -5.35 -8.63 3.77
N GLU A 103 -4.99 -9.81 3.28
CA GLU A 103 -4.06 -10.69 4.00
C GLU A 103 -2.70 -10.04 4.16
N LEU A 104 -2.22 -9.34 3.11
CA LEU A 104 -0.95 -8.62 3.17
C LEU A 104 -1.01 -7.45 4.16
N ARG A 105 -2.10 -6.67 4.13
CA ARG A 105 -2.31 -5.53 5.05
C ARG A 105 -2.38 -5.97 6.50
N HIS A 106 -3.03 -7.10 6.78
CA HIS A 106 -3.26 -7.59 8.14
C HIS A 106 -2.16 -8.54 8.63
N SER A 107 -1.41 -9.20 7.73
CA SER A 107 -0.29 -10.08 8.08
C SER A 107 1.05 -9.35 8.19
N ALA A 108 1.13 -8.10 7.74
CA ALA A 108 2.34 -7.31 7.88
C ALA A 108 2.67 -7.13 9.38
N GLN A 109 3.65 -7.89 9.86
CA GLN A 109 4.19 -7.68 11.19
C GLN A 109 4.87 -6.30 11.20
N LYS A 110 4.25 -5.36 11.85
CA LYS A 110 4.86 -4.05 12.10
C LYS A 110 5.81 -4.14 13.28
N VAL A 111 6.91 -3.43 13.17
CA VAL A 111 7.93 -3.36 14.21
C VAL A 111 7.84 -2.00 14.88
N TYR A 112 7.76 -2.00 16.19
CA TYR A 112 7.67 -0.81 17.02
C TYR A 112 8.81 -0.79 18.03
N GLU A 113 9.43 0.36 18.21
CA GLU A 113 10.34 0.61 19.29
C GLU A 113 9.57 1.33 20.40
N VAL A 114 9.55 0.75 21.60
CA VAL A 114 8.81 1.23 22.74
C VAL A 114 9.80 1.61 23.84
N TYR A 115 9.71 2.83 24.32
CA TYR A 115 10.50 3.36 25.41
C TYR A 115 9.65 3.44 26.67
N PHE A 116 10.13 2.88 27.77
CA PHE A 116 9.46 2.95 29.07
C PHE A 116 9.98 4.14 29.87
N SER A 117 9.09 4.74 30.67
CA SER A 117 9.43 5.89 31.52
C SER A 117 10.49 5.59 32.56
N ASP A 118 10.59 4.33 32.99
CA ASP A 118 11.54 3.85 33.98
C ASP A 118 11.82 2.34 33.85
N LEU A 119 12.86 1.89 34.56
CA LEU A 119 13.28 0.48 34.54
C LEU A 119 12.28 -0.45 35.24
N GLN A 120 11.46 0.05 36.15
CA GLN A 120 10.47 -0.76 36.85
C GLN A 120 9.35 -1.18 35.90
N ASN A 121 8.85 -0.25 35.09
CA ASN A 121 7.87 -0.52 34.04
C ASN A 121 8.44 -1.41 32.93
N TYR A 122 9.67 -1.18 32.51
CA TYR A 122 10.39 -2.03 31.56
C TYR A 122 10.50 -3.49 32.06
N ASP A 123 10.98 -3.71 33.31
CA ASP A 123 11.15 -5.05 33.86
C ASP A 123 9.78 -5.74 34.07
N ALA A 124 8.74 -5.01 34.48
CA ALA A 124 7.37 -5.51 34.64
C ALA A 124 6.77 -5.95 33.29
N PHE A 125 6.96 -5.14 32.24
CA PHE A 125 6.53 -5.49 30.87
C PHE A 125 7.23 -6.76 30.41
N ARG A 126 8.55 -6.85 30.50
CA ARG A 126 9.33 -8.03 30.12
C ARG A 126 8.84 -9.30 30.79
N PHE A 127 8.64 -9.24 32.09
CA PHE A 127 8.20 -10.41 32.88
C PHE A 127 6.82 -10.88 32.41
N ARG A 128 5.89 -9.96 32.14
CA ARG A 128 4.50 -10.27 31.84
C ARG A 128 4.27 -10.72 30.40
N TYR A 129 5.02 -10.16 29.43
CA TYR A 129 4.75 -10.33 28.01
C TYR A 129 5.82 -11.09 27.23
N LYS A 130 6.82 -11.67 27.89
CA LYS A 130 7.89 -12.44 27.26
C LYS A 130 7.39 -13.56 26.31
N ASN A 131 6.27 -14.19 26.64
CA ASN A 131 5.66 -15.29 25.88
C ASN A 131 4.26 -14.92 25.35
N SER A 132 4.02 -13.67 25.05
CA SER A 132 2.74 -13.22 24.52
C SER A 132 2.50 -13.79 23.12
N LYS A 133 1.24 -14.12 22.82
CA LYS A 133 0.81 -14.46 21.46
C LYS A 133 0.46 -13.22 20.60
N LEU A 134 0.28 -12.07 21.24
CA LEU A 134 -0.15 -10.82 20.61
C LEU A 134 1.03 -10.00 20.08
N LEU A 135 2.19 -10.17 20.68
CA LEU A 135 3.41 -9.46 20.32
C LEU A 135 4.63 -10.36 20.46
N ARG A 136 5.65 -10.12 19.66
CA ARG A 136 6.94 -10.78 19.73
C ARG A 136 8.02 -9.75 20.05
N VAL A 137 8.75 -9.96 21.11
CA VAL A 137 9.94 -9.16 21.43
C VAL A 137 11.07 -9.57 20.51
N ILE A 138 11.63 -8.63 19.74
CA ILE A 138 12.72 -8.83 18.77
C ILE A 138 14.06 -8.52 19.42
N ALA A 139 14.14 -7.38 20.11
CA ALA A 139 15.33 -6.93 20.81
C ALA A 139 14.96 -6.16 22.08
N GLU A 140 15.89 -6.08 23.00
CA GLU A 140 15.72 -5.44 24.31
C GLU A 140 16.97 -4.63 24.63
N ASP A 141 16.78 -3.41 25.09
CA ASP A 141 17.86 -2.58 25.64
C ASP A 141 17.46 -2.07 27.02
N ARG A 142 18.11 -2.60 28.03
CA ARG A 142 17.84 -2.23 29.42
C ARG A 142 18.40 -0.85 29.79
N ILE A 143 19.45 -0.40 29.07
CA ILE A 143 20.10 0.90 29.38
C ILE A 143 19.16 2.03 28.97
N SER A 144 18.56 1.94 27.82
CA SER A 144 17.56 2.91 27.32
C SER A 144 16.14 2.61 27.79
N ALA A 145 15.93 1.53 28.58
CA ALA A 145 14.61 1.02 28.94
C ALA A 145 13.69 0.86 27.73
N SER A 146 14.22 0.30 26.63
CA SER A 146 13.47 0.14 25.39
C SER A 146 13.34 -1.32 24.95
N VAL A 147 12.28 -1.57 24.20
CA VAL A 147 11.98 -2.89 23.62
C VAL A 147 11.59 -2.69 22.15
N LEU A 148 12.24 -3.45 21.28
CA LEU A 148 11.81 -3.60 19.89
C LEU A 148 10.83 -4.77 19.81
N LEU A 149 9.59 -4.51 19.49
CA LEU A 149 8.55 -5.54 19.39
C LEU A 149 7.91 -5.58 18.00
N SER A 150 7.45 -6.75 17.59
CA SER A 150 6.58 -6.88 16.42
C SER A 150 5.20 -7.39 16.81
N THR A 151 4.18 -6.89 16.11
CA THR A 151 2.80 -7.35 16.22
C THR A 151 2.11 -7.28 14.87
N GLU A 152 1.06 -8.07 14.71
CA GLU A 152 0.18 -7.97 13.55
C GLU A 152 -0.76 -6.76 13.71
N ASP A 153 -1.11 -6.10 12.60
CA ASP A 153 -1.97 -4.91 12.61
C ASP A 153 -3.30 -5.14 13.35
N ARG A 154 -3.89 -6.32 13.23
CA ARG A 154 -5.15 -6.68 13.92
C ARG A 154 -5.05 -6.61 15.44
N TYR A 155 -3.85 -6.72 16.01
CA TYR A 155 -3.62 -6.70 17.46
C TYR A 155 -3.10 -5.36 17.97
N ILE A 156 -2.83 -4.38 17.07
CA ILE A 156 -2.17 -3.12 17.46
C ILE A 156 -2.93 -2.36 18.57
N ASN A 157 -4.26 -2.28 18.47
CA ASN A 157 -5.05 -1.58 19.48
C ASN A 157 -4.99 -2.26 20.85
N GLU A 158 -4.88 -3.59 20.88
CA GLU A 158 -4.73 -4.36 22.12
C GLU A 158 -3.33 -4.18 22.70
N VAL A 159 -2.30 -4.20 21.83
CA VAL A 159 -0.91 -3.93 22.22
C VAL A 159 -0.75 -2.51 22.79
N ILE A 160 -1.35 -1.49 22.14
CA ILE A 160 -1.32 -0.11 22.66
C ILE A 160 -2.00 -0.04 24.05
N ARG A 161 -3.13 -0.72 24.26
CA ARG A 161 -3.80 -0.77 25.56
C ARG A 161 -2.93 -1.46 26.63
N ILE A 162 -2.19 -2.50 26.26
CA ILE A 162 -1.24 -3.15 27.15
C ILE A 162 -0.12 -2.17 27.53
N LEU A 163 0.48 -1.50 26.56
CA LEU A 163 1.60 -0.58 26.76
C LEU A 163 1.19 0.66 27.58
N SER A 164 -0.03 1.15 27.41
CA SER A 164 -0.54 2.30 28.20
C SER A 164 -0.80 1.98 29.69
N GLY A 165 -0.64 0.73 30.10
CA GLY A 165 -0.70 0.30 31.50
C GLY A 165 0.66 0.28 32.21
N PHE A 166 1.72 0.68 31.53
CA PHE A 166 3.09 0.80 32.03
C PHE A 166 3.59 2.24 31.87
#